data_f833de1e1471d18447b872addac75e2a
#
_entry.id   f833de1e1471d18447b872addac75e2a
#
_cell.length_a   1.000
_cell.length_b   1.000
_cell.length_c   1.000
_cell.angle_alpha   90.00
_cell.angle_beta   90.00
_cell.angle_gamma   90.00
#
_symmetry.space_group_name_H-M   'P 1'
#
loop_
_entity.id
_entity.type
_entity.pdbx_description
1 polymer ?
#
loop_
_entity_poly.entity_id
_entity_poly.type
_entity_poly.pdbx_seq_one_letter_code
_entity_poly.pdbx_strand_id
1 'polypeptide(L)'
;MRYTITRLCCILFSIYSLSTFAQRHEIKDSNIRSLQVIANGKWQELPVMMINEGRISIDFDDLTHTYRRLTYTIKHYEADWSPSTGLFDSDFIEGFASGNTIENIQESSLTNTLYTHYHLDIPN
;
A
#
# COMPACT_ATOMS: atom_id res chain seq x y z
N MET A 1 12.50 -50.29 2.25
CA MET A 1 13.39 -49.33 1.57
C MET A 1 12.62 -48.29 0.70
N ARG A 2 11.61 -48.66 -0.04
CA ARG A 2 10.81 -47.70 -0.86
C ARG A 2 10.05 -46.64 -0.01
N TYR A 3 9.47 -47.02 1.11
CA TYR A 3 8.69 -46.10 1.97
C TYR A 3 9.55 -45.07 2.72
N THR A 4 10.81 -45.37 2.99
CA THR A 4 11.76 -44.43 3.63
C THR A 4 12.19 -43.34 2.67
N ILE A 5 12.38 -43.62 1.41
CA ILE A 5 12.75 -42.66 0.37
C ILE A 5 11.59 -41.70 0.11
N THR A 6 10.36 -42.21 0.02
CA THR A 6 9.16 -41.40 -0.19
C THR A 6 8.92 -40.44 0.97
N ARG A 7 9.09 -40.89 2.22
CA ARG A 7 8.98 -40.02 3.41
C ARG A 7 10.09 -38.97 3.46
N LEU A 8 11.30 -39.32 3.07
CA LEU A 8 12.42 -38.37 3.02
C LEU A 8 12.19 -37.30 1.93
N CYS A 9 11.66 -37.65 0.77
CA CYS A 9 11.29 -36.73 -0.28
C CYS A 9 10.17 -35.75 0.18
N CYS A 10 9.14 -36.25 0.88
CA CYS A 10 8.08 -35.38 1.40
C CYS A 10 8.59 -34.37 2.45
N ILE A 11 9.53 -34.81 3.29
CA ILE A 11 10.15 -33.93 4.30
C ILE A 11 11.03 -32.87 3.63
N LEU A 12 11.80 -33.24 2.62
CA LEU A 12 12.61 -32.29 1.85
C LEU A 12 11.77 -31.27 1.07
N PHE A 13 10.60 -31.69 0.56
CA PHE A 13 9.67 -30.78 -0.13
C PHE A 13 8.98 -29.78 0.81
N SER A 14 8.80 -30.15 2.08
CA SER A 14 8.22 -29.25 3.11
C SER A 14 9.18 -28.17 3.58
N ILE A 15 10.49 -28.32 3.37
CA ILE A 15 11.52 -27.36 3.79
C ILE A 15 11.71 -26.25 2.76
N TYR A 16 11.28 -26.44 1.53
CA TYR A 16 11.19 -25.39 0.52
C TYR A 16 9.88 -24.59 0.67
N SER A 17 9.62 -24.06 1.85
CA SER A 17 8.70 -22.93 1.99
C SER A 17 9.37 -21.75 1.29
N LEU A 18 8.98 -21.52 0.04
CA LEU A 18 9.30 -20.32 -0.69
C LEU A 18 8.90 -19.13 0.20
N SER A 19 9.89 -18.35 0.59
CA SER A 19 9.62 -17.07 1.23
C SER A 19 8.92 -16.21 0.18
N THR A 20 7.60 -16.27 0.17
CA THR A 20 6.82 -15.35 -0.64
C THR A 20 7.00 -13.98 -0.01
N PHE A 21 7.72 -13.11 -0.67
CA PHE A 21 7.73 -11.70 -0.33
C PHE A 21 6.35 -11.16 -0.68
N ALA A 22 5.47 -11.14 0.30
CA ALA A 22 4.18 -10.50 0.16
C ALA A 22 4.34 -9.00 0.41
N GLN A 23 3.57 -8.20 -0.32
CA GLN A 23 3.45 -6.77 -0.03
C GLN A 23 3.14 -6.56 1.45
N ARG A 24 3.91 -5.72 2.12
CA ARG A 24 3.69 -5.38 3.52
C ARG A 24 2.89 -4.09 3.61
N HIS A 25 1.68 -4.18 4.15
CA HIS A 25 1.00 -3.02 4.69
C HIS A 25 1.53 -2.79 6.11
N GLU A 26 2.33 -1.76 6.30
CA GLU A 26 2.93 -1.46 7.59
C GLU A 26 2.62 -0.02 7.99
N ILE A 27 1.89 0.15 9.09
CA ILE A 27 1.66 1.45 9.72
C ILE A 27 2.68 1.59 10.85
N LYS A 28 3.66 2.48 10.67
CA LYS A 28 4.73 2.71 11.65
C LYS A 28 4.36 3.72 12.73
N ASP A 29 3.53 4.71 12.37
CA ASP A 29 3.05 5.72 13.32
C ASP A 29 1.80 5.21 14.04
N SER A 30 1.90 5.09 15.36
CA SER A 30 0.79 4.60 16.20
C SER A 30 -0.43 5.54 16.24
N ASN A 31 -0.29 6.77 15.79
CA ASN A 31 -1.40 7.73 15.71
C ASN A 31 -2.19 7.58 14.41
N ILE A 32 -1.63 6.93 13.41
CA ILE A 32 -2.36 6.69 12.14
C ILE A 32 -3.32 5.52 12.33
N ARG A 33 -4.57 5.73 11.97
CA ARG A 33 -5.67 4.76 12.07
C ARG A 33 -6.51 4.75 10.81
N SER A 34 -7.40 3.78 10.75
CA SER A 34 -8.43 3.68 9.70
C SER A 34 -7.87 3.70 8.28
N LEU A 35 -6.63 3.22 8.08
CA LEU A 35 -6.02 3.20 6.75
C LEU A 35 -6.85 2.32 5.81
N GLN A 36 -7.37 2.92 4.75
CA GLN A 36 -8.17 2.26 3.74
C GLN A 36 -7.63 2.58 2.35
N VAL A 37 -7.64 1.57 1.49
CA VAL A 37 -7.38 1.73 0.06
C VAL A 37 -8.70 1.48 -0.66
N ILE A 38 -9.13 2.45 -1.44
CA ILE A 38 -10.43 2.46 -2.10
C ILE A 38 -10.21 2.42 -3.60
N ALA A 39 -10.71 1.39 -4.25
CA ALA A 39 -10.66 1.25 -5.70
C ALA A 39 -12.02 1.57 -6.30
N ASN A 40 -12.07 2.52 -7.24
CA ASN A 40 -13.30 2.90 -7.94
C ASN A 40 -14.48 3.26 -7.01
N GLY A 41 -14.19 3.86 -5.85
CA GLY A 41 -15.19 4.21 -4.84
C GLY A 41 -15.65 3.03 -3.98
N LYS A 42 -14.99 1.87 -4.04
CA LYS A 42 -15.35 0.67 -3.28
C LYS A 42 -14.16 0.20 -2.42
N TRP A 43 -14.33 0.20 -1.14
CA TRP A 43 -13.27 -0.18 -0.18
C TRP A 43 -13.02 -1.69 -0.10
N GLN A 44 -13.91 -2.52 -0.64
CA GLN A 44 -13.79 -3.98 -0.64
C GLN A 44 -13.17 -4.55 -1.91
N GLU A 45 -12.92 -3.73 -2.91
CA GLU A 45 -12.28 -4.16 -4.15
C GLU A 45 -10.77 -4.19 -4.01
N LEU A 46 -10.13 -5.08 -4.78
CA LEU A 46 -8.68 -5.09 -4.87
C LEU A 46 -8.20 -3.77 -5.47
N PRO A 47 -7.11 -3.19 -4.96
CA PRO A 47 -6.58 -1.92 -5.45
C PRO A 47 -5.87 -2.11 -6.80
N VAL A 48 -6.65 -2.43 -7.82
CA VAL A 48 -6.20 -2.61 -9.20
C VAL A 48 -6.94 -1.60 -10.06
N MET A 49 -6.21 -0.86 -10.87
CA MET A 49 -6.78 0.05 -11.87
C MET A 49 -6.11 -0.18 -13.22
N MET A 50 -6.86 0.08 -14.28
CA MET A 50 -6.34 0.12 -15.64
C MET A 50 -5.72 1.49 -15.90
N ILE A 51 -4.69 1.54 -16.72
CA ILE A 51 -4.09 2.81 -17.16
C ILE A 51 -5.17 3.66 -17.83
N ASN A 52 -5.30 4.91 -17.43
CA ASN A 52 -6.32 5.87 -17.85
C ASN A 52 -7.78 5.47 -17.52
N GLU A 53 -7.99 4.41 -16.73
CA GLU A 53 -9.33 4.00 -16.32
C GLU A 53 -9.31 3.67 -14.81
N GLY A 54 -10.30 4.16 -14.11
CA GLY A 54 -10.44 3.90 -12.70
C GLY A 54 -9.71 4.92 -11.81
N ARG A 55 -9.87 4.75 -10.51
CA ARG A 55 -9.27 5.59 -9.47
C ARG A 55 -8.92 4.75 -8.27
N ILE A 56 -7.76 4.98 -7.71
CA ILE A 56 -7.39 4.47 -6.39
C ILE A 56 -7.20 5.66 -5.47
N SER A 57 -7.83 5.62 -4.31
CA SER A 57 -7.61 6.59 -3.25
C SER A 57 -7.20 5.90 -1.95
N ILE A 58 -6.51 6.64 -1.11
CA ILE A 58 -6.05 6.20 0.21
C ILE A 58 -6.60 7.18 1.23
N ASP A 59 -7.32 6.64 2.21
CA ASP A 59 -7.88 7.39 3.32
C ASP A 59 -7.27 6.91 4.63
N PHE A 60 -6.99 7.84 5.55
CA PHE A 60 -6.56 7.51 6.89
C PHE A 60 -6.80 8.67 7.86
N ASP A 61 -6.81 8.32 9.14
CA ASP A 61 -7.01 9.27 10.24
C ASP A 61 -5.73 9.42 11.07
N ASP A 62 -5.37 10.66 11.39
CA ASP A 62 -4.30 11.00 12.32
C ASP A 62 -4.92 11.46 13.65
N LEU A 63 -4.69 10.70 14.71
CA LEU A 63 -5.22 10.97 16.05
C LEU A 63 -4.47 12.09 16.81
N THR A 64 -3.43 12.67 16.24
CA THR A 64 -2.72 13.78 16.90
C THR A 64 -3.56 15.06 16.91
N HIS A 65 -4.59 15.15 16.06
CA HIS A 65 -5.44 16.33 15.89
C HIS A 65 -4.65 17.64 15.74
N THR A 66 -3.54 17.54 15.02
CA THR A 66 -2.71 18.68 14.66
C THR A 66 -2.41 18.62 13.17
N TYR A 67 -2.43 19.77 12.51
CA TYR A 67 -2.06 19.81 11.11
C TYR A 67 -0.62 19.32 10.93
N ARG A 68 -0.48 18.26 10.15
CA ARG A 68 0.82 17.70 9.76
C ARG A 68 0.91 17.70 8.24
N ARG A 69 1.97 18.30 7.72
CA ARG A 69 2.26 18.22 6.30
C ARG A 69 2.79 16.81 6.00
N LEU A 70 1.92 15.98 5.45
CA LEU A 70 2.28 14.63 5.02
C LEU A 70 2.57 14.62 3.52
N THR A 71 3.57 13.86 3.12
CA THR A 71 3.94 13.67 1.73
C THR A 71 3.90 12.20 1.37
N TYR A 72 3.67 11.89 0.11
CA TYR A 72 3.68 10.54 -0.39
C TYR A 72 4.74 10.33 -1.48
N THR A 73 5.09 9.08 -1.69
CA THR A 73 5.99 8.63 -2.75
C THR A 73 5.40 7.42 -3.43
N ILE A 74 5.42 7.40 -4.76
CA ILE A 74 5.04 6.25 -5.58
C ILE A 74 6.31 5.63 -6.14
N LYS A 75 6.39 4.29 -6.10
CA LYS A 75 7.53 3.53 -6.63
C LYS A 75 7.02 2.37 -7.46
N HIS A 76 7.68 2.12 -8.56
CA HIS A 76 7.39 0.96 -9.39
C HIS A 76 8.18 -0.26 -8.93
N TYR A 77 7.51 -1.42 -8.91
CA TYR A 77 8.09 -2.71 -8.55
C TYR A 77 7.72 -3.76 -9.60
N GLU A 78 8.59 -4.75 -9.78
CA GLU A 78 8.31 -5.93 -10.59
C GLU A 78 7.28 -6.85 -9.92
N ALA A 79 6.78 -7.83 -10.65
CA ALA A 79 5.78 -8.77 -10.14
C ALA A 79 6.26 -9.61 -8.94
N ASP A 80 7.55 -9.72 -8.74
CA ASP A 80 8.18 -10.40 -7.60
C ASP A 80 8.49 -9.46 -6.42
N TRP A 81 8.01 -8.20 -6.47
CA TRP A 81 8.27 -7.13 -5.52
C TRP A 81 9.73 -6.69 -5.42
N SER A 82 10.55 -6.99 -6.41
CA SER A 82 11.85 -6.34 -6.55
C SER A 82 11.69 -4.92 -7.10
N PRO A 83 12.48 -3.93 -6.65
CA PRO A 83 12.45 -2.60 -7.23
C PRO A 83 12.81 -2.65 -8.71
N SER A 84 12.00 -2.03 -9.56
CA SER A 84 12.30 -1.95 -10.98
C SER A 84 13.53 -1.12 -11.23
N THR A 85 14.41 -1.62 -12.08
CA THR A 85 15.64 -0.94 -12.48
C THR A 85 15.53 -0.51 -13.93
N GLY A 86 15.95 0.74 -14.20
CA GLY A 86 15.98 1.27 -15.57
C GLY A 86 14.71 1.95 -16.04
N LEU A 87 13.71 2.12 -15.16
CA LEU A 87 12.56 2.98 -15.40
C LEU A 87 12.80 4.37 -14.79
N PHE A 88 12.38 5.40 -15.51
CA PHE A 88 12.28 6.76 -14.98
C PHE A 88 10.89 6.97 -14.38
N ASP A 89 10.76 7.89 -13.43
CA ASP A 89 9.48 8.21 -12.82
C ASP A 89 8.40 8.58 -13.85
N SER A 90 8.78 9.26 -14.93
CA SER A 90 7.90 9.62 -16.05
C SER A 90 7.35 8.43 -16.86
N ASP A 91 7.91 7.24 -16.68
CA ASP A 91 7.49 6.05 -17.44
C ASP A 91 6.25 5.38 -16.82
N PHE A 92 5.96 5.66 -15.54
CA PHE A 92 4.86 5.03 -14.82
C PHE A 92 3.94 6.00 -14.06
N ILE A 93 4.26 7.30 -14.03
CA ILE A 93 3.41 8.29 -13.37
C ILE A 93 3.49 9.64 -14.09
N GLU A 94 2.35 10.31 -14.24
CA GLU A 94 2.29 11.70 -14.68
C GLU A 94 2.58 12.63 -13.48
N GLY A 95 3.58 13.50 -13.63
CA GLY A 95 4.00 14.45 -12.59
C GLY A 95 5.20 13.96 -11.75
N PHE A 96 5.13 14.14 -10.44
CA PHE A 96 6.22 13.79 -9.53
C PHE A 96 5.90 12.52 -8.76
N ALA A 97 6.83 11.55 -8.78
CA ALA A 97 6.67 10.29 -8.04
C ALA A 97 6.92 10.44 -6.52
N SER A 98 7.55 11.51 -6.07
CA SER A 98 7.92 11.70 -4.67
C SER A 98 7.80 13.14 -4.20
N GLY A 99 7.58 13.30 -2.90
CA GLY A 99 7.52 14.61 -2.25
C GLY A 99 6.21 15.37 -2.44
N ASN A 100 5.22 14.76 -3.07
CA ASN A 100 3.89 15.36 -3.22
C ASN A 100 3.19 15.45 -1.88
N THR A 101 2.62 16.61 -1.59
CA THR A 101 1.88 16.85 -0.35
C THR A 101 0.44 16.35 -0.47
N ILE A 102 -0.06 15.72 0.60
CA ILE A 102 -1.49 15.41 0.71
C ILE A 102 -2.22 16.70 1.08
N GLU A 103 -3.10 17.17 0.20
CA GLU A 103 -3.77 18.47 0.34
C GLU A 103 -5.21 18.35 0.84
N ASN A 104 -5.86 17.21 0.61
CA ASN A 104 -7.22 16.99 1.06
C ASN A 104 -7.22 16.54 2.53
N ILE A 105 -7.48 17.48 3.42
CA ILE A 105 -7.37 17.34 4.86
C ILE A 105 -8.63 17.87 5.50
N GLN A 106 -9.23 17.08 6.40
CA GLN A 106 -10.43 17.47 7.16
C GLN A 106 -10.21 17.21 8.64
N GLU A 107 -10.43 18.22 9.45
CA GLU A 107 -10.40 18.10 10.91
C GLU A 107 -11.76 17.65 11.44
N SER A 108 -11.74 16.67 12.33
CA SER A 108 -12.96 16.25 13.03
C SER A 108 -13.42 17.30 14.02
N SER A 109 -14.72 17.42 14.15
CA SER A 109 -15.37 18.23 15.18
C SER A 109 -16.53 17.45 15.78
N LEU A 110 -16.88 17.75 17.03
CA LEU A 110 -18.01 17.13 17.72
C LEU A 110 -17.90 15.61 17.89
N THR A 111 -16.68 15.08 17.95
CA THR A 111 -16.38 13.65 18.20
C THR A 111 -15.70 13.48 19.54
N ASN A 112 -15.88 12.30 20.18
CA ASN A 112 -15.24 11.98 21.45
C ASN A 112 -13.71 11.88 21.34
N THR A 113 -13.23 11.39 20.18
CA THR A 113 -11.82 11.35 19.82
C THR A 113 -11.62 12.27 18.64
N LEU A 114 -10.80 13.29 18.82
CA LEU A 114 -10.47 14.22 17.76
C LEU A 114 -9.43 13.56 16.82
N TYR A 115 -9.56 13.78 15.53
CA TYR A 115 -8.65 13.28 14.50
C TYR A 115 -8.59 14.25 13.32
N THR A 116 -7.55 14.10 12.52
CA THR A 116 -7.44 14.76 11.22
C THR A 116 -7.52 13.68 10.15
N HIS A 117 -8.50 13.79 9.26
CA HIS A 117 -8.69 12.88 8.14
C HIS A 117 -7.89 13.35 6.93
N TYR A 118 -7.15 12.42 6.33
CA TYR A 118 -6.37 12.64 5.12
C TYR A 118 -6.90 11.78 3.98
N HIS A 119 -7.07 12.40 2.83
CA HIS A 119 -7.49 11.72 1.60
C HIS A 119 -6.47 11.99 0.50
N LEU A 120 -6.08 10.93 -0.20
CA LEU A 120 -5.13 10.97 -1.31
C LEU A 120 -5.71 10.23 -2.52
N ASP A 121 -5.87 10.89 -3.64
CA ASP A 121 -6.08 10.24 -4.94
C ASP A 121 -4.72 9.92 -5.57
N ILE A 122 -4.55 8.65 -5.98
CA ILE A 122 -3.35 8.23 -6.70
C ILE A 122 -3.45 8.72 -8.14
N PRO A 123 -2.46 9.46 -8.65
CA PRO A 123 -2.42 9.86 -10.05
C PRO A 123 -2.41 8.65 -10.98
N ASN A 124 -3.13 8.75 -12.07
CA ASN A 124 -3.26 7.69 -13.08
C ASN A 124 -2.71 8.17 -14.42
#